data_b0da0d4b46d0f07a1c52d675b281559b
#
_entry.id   b0da0d4b46d0f07a1c52d675b281559b
#
_cell.length_a   1.000
_cell.length_b   1.000
_cell.length_c   1.000
_cell.angle_alpha   90.00
_cell.angle_beta   90.00
_cell.angle_gamma   90.00
#
_symmetry.space_group_name_H-M   'P 1'
#
loop_
_entity.id
_entity.type
_entity.pdbx_description
1 polymer ?
#
loop_
_entity_poly.entity_id
_entity_poly.type
_entity_poly.pdbx_seq_one_letter_code
_entity_poly.pdbx_strand_id
1 'polypeptide(L)'
;MFRDTPLAQDAQTISALAKDVSEVLIDLDFPECDTQGLTVAYHAACSLQHGQQIKDHPKTLLRRAGFQVAEPRDQHLCCGSAGTYNLLQPEISEQLKTRKVQTLQAIQPDVIAAGNIGCMMQIGSGTHIPIAHTVELLDWATGGPKPASLSPDYAAPKDAVPILR
;
A
#
# COMPACT_ATOMS: atom_id res chain seq x y z
N MET A 1 -5.31 25.30 -3.82
CA MET A 1 -4.12 26.15 -4.01
C MET A 1 -4.35 27.21 -5.08
N PHE A 2 -4.92 26.92 -6.25
CA PHE A 2 -5.09 27.87 -7.37
C PHE A 2 -6.50 28.44 -7.56
N ARG A 3 -7.43 28.24 -6.60
CA ARG A 3 -8.88 28.56 -6.78
C ARG A 3 -9.18 30.00 -7.15
N ASP A 4 -8.39 30.95 -6.63
CA ASP A 4 -8.60 32.38 -6.81
C ASP A 4 -7.49 33.02 -7.67
N THR A 5 -6.93 32.26 -8.61
CA THR A 5 -5.86 32.73 -9.51
C THR A 5 -6.28 32.54 -10.97
N PRO A 6 -5.61 33.23 -11.92
CA PRO A 6 -5.82 33.00 -13.35
C PRO A 6 -5.63 31.56 -13.81
N LEU A 7 -4.90 30.73 -13.02
CA LEU A 7 -4.63 29.33 -13.30
C LEU A 7 -5.72 28.38 -12.77
N ALA A 8 -6.80 28.88 -12.20
CA ALA A 8 -7.82 28.04 -11.56
C ALA A 8 -8.42 26.99 -12.51
N GLN A 9 -8.72 27.38 -13.74
CA GLN A 9 -9.31 26.49 -14.74
C GLN A 9 -8.31 25.40 -15.18
N ASP A 10 -7.07 25.78 -15.43
CA ASP A 10 -6.02 24.82 -15.83
C ASP A 10 -5.71 23.83 -14.69
N ALA A 11 -5.63 24.33 -13.46
CA ALA A 11 -5.43 23.49 -12.28
C ALA A 11 -6.60 22.49 -12.09
N GLN A 12 -7.83 22.91 -12.33
CA GLN A 12 -9.00 22.02 -12.29
C GLN A 12 -8.92 20.94 -13.37
N THR A 13 -8.55 21.31 -14.58
CA THR A 13 -8.40 20.38 -15.71
C THR A 13 -7.32 19.34 -15.42
N ILE A 14 -6.13 19.76 -14.95
CA ILE A 14 -5.05 18.85 -14.58
C ILE A 14 -5.48 17.93 -13.43
N SER A 15 -6.16 18.46 -12.42
CA SER A 15 -6.66 17.66 -11.29
C SER A 15 -7.65 16.59 -11.73
N ALA A 16 -8.50 16.89 -12.74
CA ALA A 16 -9.44 15.92 -13.28
C ALA A 16 -8.78 14.80 -14.10
N LEU A 17 -7.60 15.08 -14.68
CA LEU A 17 -6.80 14.09 -15.43
C LEU A 17 -5.95 13.21 -14.52
N ALA A 18 -5.66 13.65 -13.30
CA ALA A 18 -4.86 12.90 -12.34
C ALA A 18 -5.66 11.71 -11.79
N LYS A 19 -5.21 10.50 -12.06
CA LYS A 19 -5.81 9.25 -11.59
C LYS A 19 -4.79 8.41 -10.82
N ASP A 20 -5.26 7.66 -9.83
CA ASP A 20 -4.49 6.57 -9.25
C ASP A 20 -4.33 5.43 -10.28
N VAL A 21 -3.20 4.73 -10.23
CA VAL A 21 -2.94 3.61 -11.14
C VAL A 21 -4.02 2.54 -11.07
N SER A 22 -4.61 2.32 -9.91
CA SER A 22 -5.70 1.35 -9.74
C SER A 22 -6.99 1.75 -10.45
N GLU A 23 -7.28 3.05 -10.60
CA GLU A 23 -8.40 3.55 -11.40
C GLU A 23 -8.15 3.26 -12.89
N VAL A 24 -6.93 3.54 -13.36
CA VAL A 24 -6.56 3.29 -14.76
C VAL A 24 -6.65 1.80 -15.09
N LEU A 25 -6.11 0.93 -14.22
CA LEU A 25 -6.11 -0.52 -14.45
C LEU A 25 -7.53 -1.13 -14.41
N ILE A 26 -8.44 -0.61 -13.61
CA ILE A 26 -9.85 -1.02 -13.62
C ILE A 26 -10.51 -0.63 -14.93
N ASP A 27 -10.25 0.61 -15.41
CA ASP A 27 -10.81 1.12 -16.68
C ASP A 27 -10.26 0.35 -17.90
N LEU A 28 -9.03 -0.17 -17.82
CA LEU A 28 -8.38 -0.96 -18.88
C LEU A 28 -8.75 -2.46 -18.87
N ASP A 29 -9.69 -2.87 -18.02
CA ASP A 29 -10.13 -4.25 -17.87
C ASP A 29 -8.98 -5.23 -17.58
N PHE A 30 -8.34 -5.05 -16.43
CA PHE A 30 -7.22 -5.88 -15.98
C PHE A 30 -7.56 -7.38 -16.08
N PRO A 31 -6.69 -8.21 -16.71
CA PRO A 31 -6.99 -9.62 -16.96
C PRO A 31 -7.13 -10.45 -15.68
N GLU A 32 -7.85 -11.55 -15.77
CA GLU A 32 -7.82 -12.59 -14.75
C GLU A 32 -6.53 -13.41 -14.90
N CYS A 33 -5.85 -13.63 -13.77
CA CYS A 33 -4.58 -14.34 -13.68
C CYS A 33 -4.66 -15.46 -12.62
N ASP A 34 -3.69 -16.36 -12.64
CA ASP A 34 -3.52 -17.38 -11.61
C ASP A 34 -2.20 -17.20 -10.88
N THR A 35 -2.27 -16.74 -9.64
CA THR A 35 -1.13 -16.55 -8.73
C THR A 35 -1.01 -17.64 -7.68
N GLN A 36 -1.61 -18.83 -7.93
CA GLN A 36 -1.61 -19.98 -7.02
C GLN A 36 -2.27 -19.69 -5.66
N GLY A 37 -3.15 -18.67 -5.61
CA GLY A 37 -3.98 -18.39 -4.45
C GLY A 37 -3.25 -17.86 -3.23
N LEU A 38 -2.10 -17.20 -3.39
CA LEU A 38 -1.38 -16.58 -2.27
C LEU A 38 -2.29 -15.63 -1.48
N THR A 39 -2.19 -15.71 -0.15
CA THR A 39 -2.95 -14.84 0.75
C THR A 39 -2.27 -13.49 0.90
N VAL A 40 -2.97 -12.43 0.52
CA VAL A 40 -2.51 -11.05 0.59
C VAL A 40 -3.25 -10.32 1.70
N ALA A 41 -2.53 -9.81 2.70
CA ALA A 41 -3.09 -8.83 3.63
C ALA A 41 -2.98 -7.43 3.01
N TYR A 42 -4.12 -6.85 2.64
CA TYR A 42 -4.13 -5.53 2.01
C TYR A 42 -4.11 -4.40 3.05
N HIS A 43 -3.09 -3.55 2.99
CA HIS A 43 -3.03 -2.30 3.75
C HIS A 43 -3.44 -1.11 2.88
N ALA A 44 -4.61 -0.54 3.17
CA ALA A 44 -5.09 0.66 2.49
C ALA A 44 -4.32 1.91 2.96
N ALA A 45 -3.62 2.58 2.05
CA ALA A 45 -2.95 3.84 2.37
C ALA A 45 -3.97 4.95 2.67
N CYS A 46 -3.69 5.77 3.71
CA CYS A 46 -4.60 6.84 4.13
C CYS A 46 -4.87 7.86 3.01
N SER A 47 -3.85 8.18 2.20
CA SER A 47 -4.00 9.05 1.04
C SER A 47 -5.00 8.51 0.02
N LEU A 48 -5.01 7.20 -0.21
CA LEU A 48 -5.90 6.55 -1.16
C LEU A 48 -7.32 6.42 -0.58
N GLN A 49 -7.45 5.78 0.61
CA GLN A 49 -8.77 5.46 1.16
C GLN A 49 -9.53 6.69 1.69
N HIS A 50 -8.84 7.69 2.26
CA HIS A 50 -9.45 8.88 2.85
C HIS A 50 -9.31 10.10 1.96
N GLY A 51 -8.15 10.31 1.33
CA GLY A 51 -7.89 11.45 0.46
C GLY A 51 -8.62 11.34 -0.88
N GLN A 52 -8.40 10.25 -1.61
CA GLN A 52 -8.98 10.02 -2.94
C GLN A 52 -10.30 9.23 -2.89
N GLN A 53 -10.68 8.66 -1.74
CA GLN A 53 -11.87 7.83 -1.55
C GLN A 53 -11.88 6.54 -2.39
N ILE A 54 -10.70 6.08 -2.83
CA ILE A 54 -10.51 4.83 -3.57
C ILE A 54 -10.31 3.70 -2.56
N LYS A 55 -11.34 2.87 -2.37
CA LYS A 55 -11.35 1.83 -1.33
C LYS A 55 -11.26 0.42 -1.91
N ASP A 56 -11.84 0.19 -3.09
CA ASP A 56 -12.06 -1.16 -3.60
C ASP A 56 -11.22 -1.52 -4.83
N HIS A 57 -10.79 -0.56 -5.66
CA HIS A 57 -10.05 -0.81 -6.89
C HIS A 57 -8.81 -1.69 -6.67
N PRO A 58 -7.88 -1.39 -5.72
CA PRO A 58 -6.70 -2.23 -5.53
C PRO A 58 -7.04 -3.66 -5.11
N LYS A 59 -8.05 -3.82 -4.25
CA LYS A 59 -8.50 -5.15 -3.79
C LYS A 59 -9.14 -5.95 -4.91
N THR A 60 -9.94 -5.30 -5.74
CA THR A 60 -10.57 -5.93 -6.90
C THR A 60 -9.53 -6.40 -7.91
N LEU A 61 -8.52 -5.56 -8.19
CA LEU A 61 -7.41 -5.92 -9.08
C LEU A 61 -6.61 -7.09 -8.53
N LEU A 62 -6.26 -7.08 -7.25
CA LEU A 62 -5.54 -8.19 -6.61
C LEU A 62 -6.35 -9.50 -6.67
N ARG A 63 -7.68 -9.45 -6.48
CA ARG A 63 -8.54 -10.64 -6.62
C ARG A 63 -8.59 -11.13 -8.06
N ARG A 64 -8.72 -10.24 -9.05
CA ARG A 64 -8.64 -10.60 -10.47
C ARG A 64 -7.29 -11.20 -10.83
N ALA A 65 -6.22 -10.73 -10.20
CA ALA A 65 -4.88 -11.29 -10.33
C ALA A 65 -4.70 -12.66 -9.66
N GLY A 66 -5.75 -13.25 -9.08
CA GLY A 66 -5.73 -14.58 -8.48
C GLY A 66 -5.30 -14.64 -7.02
N PHE A 67 -5.07 -13.50 -6.35
CA PHE A 67 -4.73 -13.46 -4.93
C PHE A 67 -5.95 -13.61 -4.02
N GLN A 68 -5.77 -14.26 -2.87
CA GLN A 68 -6.75 -14.28 -1.78
C GLN A 68 -6.57 -13.03 -0.91
N VAL A 69 -7.39 -12.01 -1.14
CA VAL A 69 -7.26 -10.71 -0.46
C VAL A 69 -8.01 -10.70 0.84
N ALA A 70 -7.29 -10.54 1.94
CA ALA A 70 -7.83 -10.37 3.29
C ALA A 70 -7.57 -8.94 3.80
N GLU A 71 -8.53 -8.40 4.52
CA GLU A 71 -8.48 -7.08 5.11
C GLU A 71 -8.25 -7.19 6.63
N PRO A 72 -7.27 -6.45 7.20
CA PRO A 72 -7.02 -6.49 8.63
C PRO A 72 -8.16 -5.82 9.41
N ARG A 73 -8.32 -6.20 10.66
CA ARG A 73 -9.13 -5.40 11.59
C ARG A 73 -8.63 -3.96 11.59
N ASP A 74 -9.54 -3.02 11.83
CA ASP A 74 -9.18 -1.60 11.91
C ASP A 74 -8.42 -1.11 10.64
N GLN A 75 -8.85 -1.59 9.46
CA GLN A 75 -8.22 -1.21 8.18
C GLN A 75 -8.10 0.31 8.00
N HIS A 76 -9.03 1.09 8.57
CA HIS A 76 -9.06 2.55 8.53
C HIS A 76 -7.92 3.23 9.31
N LEU A 77 -7.26 2.52 10.25
CA LEU A 77 -6.20 3.09 11.05
C LEU A 77 -4.93 3.31 10.23
N CYS A 78 -4.27 4.44 10.53
CA CYS A 78 -2.95 4.77 9.98
C CYS A 78 -1.89 3.74 10.42
N CYS A 79 -0.86 3.55 9.58
CA CYS A 79 0.33 2.77 9.93
C CYS A 79 1.30 3.53 10.85
N GLY A 80 1.04 4.81 11.11
CA GLY A 80 1.92 5.68 11.91
C GLY A 80 2.92 6.50 11.10
N SER A 81 3.12 6.23 9.80
CA SER A 81 4.09 6.99 8.98
C SER A 81 3.68 8.46 8.79
N ALA A 82 2.50 8.73 8.23
CA ALA A 82 1.89 10.05 8.03
C ALA A 82 2.88 11.16 7.63
N GLY A 83 3.64 10.96 6.57
CA GLY A 83 4.69 11.87 6.11
C GLY A 83 5.84 11.97 7.12
N THR A 84 6.04 13.14 7.71
CA THR A 84 7.07 13.37 8.72
C THR A 84 6.60 13.12 10.16
N TYR A 85 5.35 12.67 10.36
CA TYR A 85 4.77 12.50 11.68
C TYR A 85 5.54 11.47 12.52
N ASN A 86 6.03 10.40 11.92
CA ASN A 86 6.84 9.38 12.58
C ASN A 86 8.16 9.92 13.13
N LEU A 87 8.69 11.01 12.57
CA LEU A 87 9.89 11.70 13.07
C LEU A 87 9.57 12.68 14.20
N LEU A 88 8.43 13.37 14.11
CA LEU A 88 8.03 14.41 15.05
C LEU A 88 7.27 13.86 16.26
N GLN A 89 6.62 12.72 16.13
CA GLN A 89 5.80 12.07 17.17
C GLN A 89 6.11 10.57 17.23
N PRO A 90 7.35 10.17 17.52
CA PRO A 90 7.80 8.78 17.42
C PRO A 90 7.04 7.82 18.33
N GLU A 91 6.70 8.23 19.54
CA GLU A 91 5.99 7.36 20.50
C GLU A 91 4.59 6.98 20.01
N ILE A 92 3.82 7.96 19.51
CA ILE A 92 2.47 7.70 18.99
C ILE A 92 2.56 6.90 17.67
N SER A 93 3.51 7.26 16.82
CA SER A 93 3.78 6.56 15.57
C SER A 93 4.09 5.08 15.80
N GLU A 94 4.92 4.76 16.81
CA GLU A 94 5.28 3.39 17.17
C GLU A 94 4.07 2.60 17.68
N GLN A 95 3.21 3.20 18.49
CA GLN A 95 1.96 2.56 18.96
C GLN A 95 1.03 2.23 17.78
N LEU A 96 0.87 3.15 16.83
CA LEU A 96 0.07 2.95 15.61
C LEU A 96 0.66 1.84 14.75
N LYS A 97 1.98 1.83 14.55
CA LYS A 97 2.70 0.79 13.82
C LYS A 97 2.48 -0.58 14.46
N THR A 98 2.74 -0.70 15.75
CA THR A 98 2.59 -1.95 16.49
C THR A 98 1.18 -2.52 16.35
N ARG A 99 0.16 -1.68 16.55
CA ARG A 99 -1.25 -2.09 16.39
C ARG A 99 -1.54 -2.53 14.94
N LYS A 100 -1.07 -1.79 13.95
CA LYS A 100 -1.28 -2.13 12.53
C LYS A 100 -0.60 -3.45 12.17
N VAL A 101 0.65 -3.64 12.59
CA VAL A 101 1.41 -4.89 12.36
C VAL A 101 0.69 -6.08 12.99
N GLN A 102 0.23 -5.97 14.22
CA GLN A 102 -0.52 -7.03 14.89
C GLN A 102 -1.77 -7.44 14.11
N THR A 103 -2.54 -6.48 13.58
CA THR A 103 -3.76 -6.79 12.81
C THR A 103 -3.46 -7.42 11.46
N LEU A 104 -2.35 -7.05 10.82
CA LEU A 104 -1.88 -7.65 9.56
C LEU A 104 -1.36 -9.08 9.79
N GLN A 105 -0.53 -9.29 10.82
CA GLN A 105 0.00 -10.60 11.19
C GLN A 105 -1.08 -11.61 11.60
N ALA A 106 -2.17 -11.13 12.22
CA ALA A 106 -3.29 -11.98 12.62
C ALA A 106 -3.99 -12.68 11.43
N ILE A 107 -3.81 -12.18 10.20
CA ILE A 107 -4.31 -12.79 8.96
C ILE A 107 -3.45 -13.99 8.57
N GLN A 108 -2.20 -14.07 9.02
CA GLN A 108 -1.18 -15.04 8.59
C GLN A 108 -0.99 -15.04 7.06
N PRO A 109 -0.75 -13.88 6.44
CA PRO A 109 -0.64 -13.76 4.98
C PRO A 109 0.73 -14.21 4.48
N ASP A 110 0.79 -14.58 3.21
CA ASP A 110 2.04 -14.82 2.49
C ASP A 110 2.78 -13.52 2.17
N VAL A 111 2.02 -12.43 1.96
CA VAL A 111 2.54 -11.10 1.65
C VAL A 111 1.60 -10.00 2.12
N ILE A 112 2.15 -8.87 2.51
CA ILE A 112 1.40 -7.63 2.76
C ILE A 112 1.48 -6.76 1.50
N ALA A 113 0.33 -6.34 0.96
CA ALA A 113 0.27 -5.40 -0.16
C ALA A 113 -0.04 -3.99 0.35
N ALA A 114 0.71 -3.00 -0.12
CA ALA A 114 0.45 -1.59 0.15
C ALA A 114 0.80 -0.74 -1.09
N GLY A 115 0.07 0.35 -1.29
CA GLY A 115 0.27 1.28 -2.41
C GLY A 115 1.02 2.57 -2.02
N ASN A 116 1.76 2.58 -0.91
CA ASN A 116 2.47 3.76 -0.44
C ASN A 116 3.79 3.38 0.24
N ILE A 117 4.89 3.93 -0.27
CA ILE A 117 6.24 3.60 0.23
C ILE A 117 6.43 3.93 1.72
N GLY A 118 5.87 5.04 2.21
CA GLY A 118 5.95 5.39 3.63
C GLY A 118 5.27 4.35 4.52
N CYS A 119 4.12 3.81 4.09
CA CYS A 119 3.45 2.71 4.78
C CYS A 119 4.27 1.43 4.71
N MET A 120 4.85 1.10 3.55
CA MET A 120 5.67 -0.10 3.36
C MET A 120 6.87 -0.10 4.29
N MET A 121 7.60 1.01 4.36
CA MET A 121 8.77 1.17 5.25
C MET A 121 8.37 1.11 6.72
N GLN A 122 7.31 1.80 7.10
CA GLN A 122 6.82 1.84 8.48
C GLN A 122 6.36 0.47 8.98
N ILE A 123 5.55 -0.23 8.20
CA ILE A 123 5.07 -1.57 8.53
C ILE A 123 6.23 -2.58 8.48
N GLY A 124 7.07 -2.51 7.45
CA GLY A 124 8.20 -3.41 7.24
C GLY A 124 9.21 -3.41 8.37
N SER A 125 9.40 -2.28 9.05
CA SER A 125 10.25 -2.21 10.24
C SER A 125 9.71 -2.97 11.45
N GLY A 126 8.46 -3.43 11.42
CA GLY A 126 7.80 -4.12 12.53
C GLY A 126 7.39 -5.57 12.24
N THR A 127 7.69 -6.11 11.05
CA THR A 127 7.28 -7.47 10.67
C THR A 127 8.34 -8.15 9.80
N HIS A 128 8.33 -9.48 9.81
CA HIS A 128 9.12 -10.32 8.90
C HIS A 128 8.31 -10.80 7.69
N ILE A 129 7.00 -10.52 7.65
CA ILE A 129 6.16 -10.85 6.50
C ILE A 129 6.61 -9.98 5.32
N PRO A 130 6.85 -10.56 4.14
CA PRO A 130 7.21 -9.80 2.94
C PRO A 130 6.19 -8.69 2.67
N ILE A 131 6.67 -7.52 2.24
CA ILE A 131 5.81 -6.42 1.80
C ILE A 131 6.15 -6.09 0.36
N ALA A 132 5.12 -6.01 -0.48
CA ALA A 132 5.25 -5.62 -1.89
C ALA A 132 4.31 -4.46 -2.21
N HIS A 133 4.71 -3.63 -3.18
CA HIS A 133 3.78 -2.65 -3.71
C HIS A 133 2.67 -3.35 -4.49
N THR A 134 1.43 -2.85 -4.37
CA THR A 134 0.28 -3.43 -5.06
C THR A 134 0.55 -3.62 -6.56
N VAL A 135 1.19 -2.64 -7.20
CA VAL A 135 1.53 -2.71 -8.64
C VAL A 135 2.57 -3.78 -8.95
N GLU A 136 3.55 -4.03 -8.07
CA GLU A 136 4.53 -5.12 -8.26
C GLU A 136 3.85 -6.48 -8.26
N LEU A 137 2.85 -6.68 -7.40
CA LEU A 137 2.07 -7.92 -7.38
C LEU A 137 1.22 -8.09 -8.65
N LEU A 138 0.64 -7.00 -9.15
CA LEU A 138 -0.14 -7.01 -10.38
C LEU A 138 0.72 -7.25 -11.61
N ASP A 139 1.89 -6.61 -11.68
CA ASP A 139 2.88 -6.82 -12.75
C ASP A 139 3.36 -8.28 -12.77
N TRP A 140 3.71 -8.82 -11.60
CA TRP A 140 4.10 -10.22 -11.49
C TRP A 140 2.99 -11.17 -11.95
N ALA A 141 1.74 -10.93 -11.56
CA ALA A 141 0.61 -11.74 -11.96
C ALA A 141 0.37 -11.76 -13.48
N THR A 142 0.75 -10.68 -14.18
CA THR A 142 0.63 -10.56 -15.64
C THR A 142 1.89 -10.99 -16.40
N GLY A 143 2.85 -11.62 -15.74
CA GLY A 143 4.07 -12.17 -16.35
C GLY A 143 5.32 -11.31 -16.16
N GLY A 144 5.24 -10.23 -15.40
CA GLY A 144 6.40 -9.46 -14.95
C GLY A 144 7.26 -10.19 -13.91
N PRO A 145 8.35 -9.56 -13.46
CA PRO A 145 9.25 -10.17 -12.48
C PRO A 145 8.58 -10.35 -11.11
N LYS A 146 8.94 -11.45 -10.42
CA LYS A 146 8.52 -11.65 -9.04
C LYS A 146 9.05 -10.52 -8.14
N PRO A 147 8.22 -9.92 -7.27
CA PRO A 147 8.68 -8.90 -6.34
C PRO A 147 9.89 -9.36 -5.53
N ALA A 148 10.91 -8.51 -5.40
CA ALA A 148 12.15 -8.83 -4.70
C ALA A 148 11.90 -9.28 -3.24
N SER A 149 10.90 -8.68 -2.58
CA SER A 149 10.50 -9.03 -1.21
C SER A 149 9.99 -10.47 -1.05
N LEU A 150 9.58 -11.11 -2.13
CA LEU A 150 9.10 -12.51 -2.17
C LEU A 150 10.21 -13.50 -2.57
N SER A 151 11.42 -13.04 -2.83
CA SER A 151 12.56 -13.92 -3.14
C SER A 151 13.07 -14.59 -1.87
N PRO A 152 13.49 -15.89 -1.94
CA PRO A 152 14.02 -16.62 -0.77
C PRO A 152 15.23 -15.93 -0.12
N ASP A 153 16.03 -15.22 -0.93
CA ASP A 153 17.24 -14.52 -0.51
C ASP A 153 16.99 -13.09 0.00
N TYR A 154 15.73 -12.64 0.05
CA TYR A 154 15.40 -11.31 0.51
C TYR A 154 15.56 -11.21 2.03
N ALA A 155 16.62 -10.52 2.46
CA ALA A 155 16.73 -10.06 3.84
C ALA A 155 15.94 -8.74 3.98
N ALA A 156 14.84 -8.76 4.71
CA ALA A 156 14.14 -7.52 5.06
C ALA A 156 15.16 -6.54 5.69
N PRO A 157 15.15 -5.25 5.32
CA PRO A 157 16.07 -4.28 5.89
C PRO A 157 15.90 -4.26 7.42
N LYS A 158 16.92 -4.72 8.13
CA LYS A 158 16.92 -4.82 9.61
C LYS A 158 17.00 -3.45 10.28
N ASP A 159 17.38 -2.45 9.52
CA ASP A 159 17.60 -1.08 9.99
C ASP A 159 16.80 -0.10 9.14
N ALA A 160 15.51 0.03 9.42
CA ALA A 160 14.80 1.24 9.04
C ALA A 160 15.41 2.39 9.82
N VAL A 161 16.20 3.21 9.12
CA VAL A 161 16.83 4.48 9.51
C VAL A 161 16.87 4.72 11.03
N PRO A 162 18.06 4.78 11.67
CA PRO A 162 18.15 5.17 13.07
C PRO A 162 17.49 6.55 13.19
N ILE A 163 16.42 6.62 13.95
CA ILE A 163 15.86 7.89 14.38
C ILE A 163 16.99 8.62 15.07
N LEU A 164 17.44 9.74 14.48
CA LEU A 164 18.37 10.64 15.10
C LEU A 164 17.84 10.95 16.52
N ARG A 165 18.59 10.49 17.54
CA ARG A 165 18.32 10.79 18.93
C ARG A 165 18.70 12.23 19.22
#